data_3d87c0dcda9edba876cc2bd3b12221c2
#
_entry.id   3d87c0dcda9edba876cc2bd3b12221c2
#
_cell.length_a   1.000
_cell.length_b   1.000
_cell.length_c   1.000
_cell.angle_alpha   90.00
_cell.angle_beta   90.00
_cell.angle_gamma   90.00
#
_symmetry.space_group_name_H-M   'P 1'
#
loop_
_entity.id
_entity.type
_entity.pdbx_description
1 polymer ?
#
loop_
_entity_poly.entity_id
_entity_poly.type
_entity_poly.pdbx_seq_one_letter_code
_entity_poly.pdbx_strand_id
1 'polypeptide(L)'
;MNNIQMKSADGLQAYTTMVKVTGVNDGISIIPQAKYFSVENLIRCRVLSAGDDTNVDVALIQSDKGELPHGSTFINLKDSMDVNDNDLTVGTHIYTIGFPFGISLQKTDSEKGIQVLARGGSITQMPTEFSFGFDAASFGGASGSPIFNKKGMLVGVLNSGVSVSQGFNYGIKAKFVKELVENPHVVK
;
A
#
# COMPACT_ATOMS: atom_id res chain seq x y z
N MET A 1 -19.30 2.00 -16.15
CA MET A 1 -18.58 0.70 -16.13
C MET A 1 -17.24 0.92 -16.81
N ASN A 2 -16.20 1.14 -16.05
CA ASN A 2 -14.84 1.20 -16.59
C ASN A 2 -14.25 -0.19 -16.48
N ASN A 3 -14.23 -0.90 -17.61
CA ASN A 3 -13.56 -2.18 -17.72
C ASN A 3 -12.05 -1.94 -17.54
N ILE A 4 -11.50 -2.40 -16.44
CA ILE A 4 -10.07 -2.56 -16.30
C ILE A 4 -9.67 -3.70 -17.24
N GLN A 5 -9.25 -3.35 -18.47
CA GLN A 5 -8.60 -4.34 -19.33
C GLN A 5 -7.18 -4.54 -18.83
N MET A 6 -7.01 -5.60 -18.10
CA MET A 6 -5.71 -6.10 -17.73
C MET A 6 -5.08 -6.80 -18.93
N LYS A 7 -4.20 -6.10 -19.64
CA LYS A 7 -3.29 -6.69 -20.62
C LYS A 7 -1.90 -6.80 -20.01
N SER A 8 -1.61 -7.92 -19.38
CA SER A 8 -0.23 -8.35 -19.25
C SER A 8 -0.06 -9.67 -19.98
N ALA A 9 1.09 -9.85 -20.60
CA ALA A 9 1.45 -11.08 -21.30
C ALA A 9 1.41 -12.32 -20.38
N ASP A 10 1.36 -12.13 -19.06
CA ASP A 10 1.46 -13.20 -18.06
C ASP A 10 0.21 -13.34 -17.18
N GLY A 11 -0.84 -12.54 -17.35
CA GLY A 11 -2.07 -12.63 -16.55
C GLY A 11 -1.91 -12.38 -15.03
N LEU A 12 -0.69 -12.24 -14.54
CA LEU A 12 -0.33 -12.21 -13.12
C LEU A 12 0.08 -10.82 -12.60
N GLN A 13 0.40 -9.87 -13.47
CA GLN A 13 0.80 -8.51 -13.05
C GLN A 13 -0.36 -7.66 -12.55
N ALA A 14 -1.56 -8.13 -12.69
CA ALA A 14 -2.76 -7.35 -12.47
C ALA A 14 -3.14 -7.14 -11.00
N TYR A 15 -2.58 -7.89 -10.09
CA TYR A 15 -3.03 -7.88 -8.70
C TYR A 15 -2.32 -6.88 -7.79
N THR A 16 -1.34 -6.15 -8.30
CA THR A 16 -0.51 -5.27 -7.47
C THR A 16 -0.50 -3.80 -7.88
N THR A 17 -1.12 -3.42 -8.98
CA THR A 17 -1.04 -2.06 -9.47
C THR A 17 -2.42 -1.48 -9.74
N MET A 18 -2.82 -0.55 -8.91
CA MET A 18 -4.02 0.28 -9.02
C MET A 18 -5.34 -0.46 -8.88
N VAL A 19 -5.73 -0.69 -7.65
CA VAL A 19 -7.14 -0.90 -7.33
C VAL A 19 -7.82 0.47 -7.35
N LYS A 20 -8.35 0.88 -8.50
CA LYS A 20 -9.34 1.94 -8.51
C LYS A 20 -10.63 1.34 -7.97
N VAL A 21 -10.89 1.57 -6.69
CA VAL A 21 -12.12 1.12 -6.04
C VAL A 21 -13.27 2.01 -6.52
N THR A 22 -13.89 1.62 -7.61
CA THR A 22 -15.17 2.18 -8.06
C THR A 22 -16.28 1.26 -7.59
N GLY A 23 -16.61 1.31 -6.33
CA GLY A 23 -17.88 0.85 -5.79
C GLY A 23 -18.32 -0.61 -6.03
N VAL A 24 -17.40 -1.56 -6.31
CA VAL A 24 -17.78 -2.94 -6.59
C VAL A 24 -16.87 -3.92 -5.86
N ASN A 25 -17.49 -4.86 -5.16
CA ASN A 25 -16.87 -5.93 -4.38
C ASN A 25 -16.21 -7.05 -5.22
N ASP A 26 -15.60 -6.74 -6.35
CA ASP A 26 -15.11 -7.79 -7.23
C ASP A 26 -13.64 -8.12 -6.97
N GLY A 27 -13.44 -9.05 -6.04
CA GLY A 27 -12.27 -9.89 -6.10
C GLY A 27 -10.97 -9.32 -5.53
N ILE A 28 -11.02 -8.47 -4.50
CA ILE A 28 -9.81 -8.10 -3.76
C ILE A 28 -9.40 -9.29 -2.90
N SER A 29 -8.11 -9.66 -2.97
CA SER A 29 -7.57 -10.72 -2.15
C SER A 29 -6.17 -10.36 -1.65
N ILE A 30 -5.85 -10.85 -0.46
CA ILE A 30 -4.52 -10.78 0.12
C ILE A 30 -3.81 -12.11 -0.12
N ILE A 31 -2.55 -12.05 -0.51
CA ILE A 31 -1.64 -13.19 -0.53
C ILE A 31 -0.73 -13.04 0.69
N PRO A 32 -0.78 -13.97 1.67
CA PRO A 32 0.12 -13.92 2.80
C PRO A 32 1.59 -14.02 2.37
N GLN A 33 2.45 -13.26 3.04
CA GLN A 33 3.89 -13.36 2.87
C GLN A 33 4.38 -14.81 3.09
N ALA A 34 5.45 -15.20 2.43
CA ALA A 34 6.07 -16.53 2.50
C ALA A 34 5.15 -17.67 2.01
N LYS A 35 4.09 -17.36 1.29
CA LYS A 35 3.28 -18.34 0.57
C LYS A 35 3.52 -18.24 -0.93
N TYR A 36 3.49 -19.37 -1.59
CA TYR A 36 3.46 -19.38 -3.05
C TYR A 36 2.12 -18.85 -3.54
N PHE A 37 2.14 -18.23 -4.71
CA PHE A 37 0.92 -17.88 -5.36
C PHE A 37 0.14 -19.16 -5.72
N SER A 38 -0.98 -19.32 -5.06
CA SER A 38 -1.99 -20.33 -5.37
C SER A 38 -3.35 -19.74 -5.05
N VAL A 39 -4.35 -20.09 -5.83
CA VAL A 39 -5.74 -19.67 -5.58
C VAL A 39 -6.20 -20.11 -4.18
N GLU A 40 -5.71 -21.23 -3.68
CA GLU A 40 -6.00 -21.76 -2.34
C GLU A 40 -5.43 -20.88 -1.21
N ASN A 41 -4.38 -20.11 -1.50
CA ASN A 41 -3.74 -19.21 -0.53
C ASN A 41 -4.35 -17.81 -0.53
N LEU A 42 -5.31 -17.52 -1.41
CA LEU A 42 -5.95 -16.22 -1.48
C LEU A 42 -6.92 -16.03 -0.31
N ILE A 43 -6.76 -14.92 0.39
CA ILE A 43 -7.68 -14.48 1.43
C ILE A 43 -8.56 -13.40 0.84
N ARG A 44 -9.81 -13.73 0.61
CA ARG A 44 -10.78 -12.76 0.08
C ARG A 44 -10.99 -11.62 1.05
N CYS A 45 -11.11 -10.43 0.48
CA CYS A 45 -11.31 -9.19 1.22
C CYS A 45 -12.45 -8.39 0.62
N ARG A 46 -13.02 -7.53 1.44
CA ARG A 46 -13.99 -6.51 1.03
C ARG A 46 -13.44 -5.13 1.34
N VAL A 47 -13.85 -4.13 0.58
CA VAL A 47 -13.59 -2.73 0.89
C VAL A 47 -14.57 -2.29 1.98
N LEU A 48 -14.04 -1.75 3.06
CA LEU A 48 -14.84 -1.16 4.13
C LEU A 48 -15.06 0.33 3.91
N SER A 49 -14.02 1.01 3.42
CA SER A 49 -14.04 2.45 3.21
C SER A 49 -13.00 2.82 2.17
N ALA A 50 -13.24 3.89 1.45
CA ALA A 50 -12.26 4.47 0.53
C ALA A 50 -12.27 5.99 0.67
N GLY A 51 -11.12 6.60 0.49
CA GLY A 51 -10.99 8.05 0.40
C GLY A 51 -11.43 8.60 -0.95
N ASP A 52 -11.26 9.89 -1.11
CA ASP A 52 -11.50 10.59 -2.38
C ASP A 52 -10.39 10.20 -3.38
N ASP A 53 -10.78 9.64 -4.52
CA ASP A 53 -9.89 9.23 -5.62
C ASP A 53 -8.95 10.35 -6.09
N THR A 54 -9.33 11.60 -5.91
CA THR A 54 -8.57 12.76 -6.42
C THR A 54 -7.44 13.14 -5.49
N ASN A 55 -7.69 13.13 -4.19
CA ASN A 55 -6.79 13.68 -3.19
C ASN A 55 -6.28 12.62 -2.20
N VAL A 56 -7.13 11.68 -1.83
CA VAL A 56 -6.86 10.66 -0.81
C VAL A 56 -7.13 9.27 -1.40
N ASP A 57 -6.26 8.85 -2.32
CA ASP A 57 -6.35 7.52 -2.96
C ASP A 57 -5.82 6.44 -2.01
N VAL A 58 -6.62 6.13 -0.98
CA VAL A 58 -6.39 5.09 0.02
C VAL A 58 -7.70 4.38 0.30
N ALA A 59 -7.66 3.07 0.46
CA ALA A 59 -8.81 2.25 0.85
C ALA A 59 -8.52 1.38 2.07
N LEU A 60 -9.54 1.21 2.90
CA LEU A 60 -9.54 0.25 4.00
C LEU A 60 -10.19 -1.05 3.54
N ILE A 61 -9.45 -2.13 3.63
CA ILE A 61 -9.93 -3.47 3.29
C ILE A 61 -9.94 -4.37 4.52
N GLN A 62 -10.85 -5.32 4.53
CA GLN A 62 -10.96 -6.34 5.59
C GLN A 62 -11.11 -7.72 4.96
N SER A 63 -10.47 -8.73 5.53
CA SER A 63 -10.73 -10.12 5.14
C SER A 63 -12.19 -10.47 5.40
N ASP A 64 -12.78 -11.30 4.55
CA ASP A 64 -14.19 -11.71 4.70
C ASP A 64 -14.49 -12.36 6.05
N LYS A 65 -13.48 -12.99 6.65
CA LYS A 65 -13.58 -13.61 7.99
C LYS A 65 -13.34 -12.64 9.14
N GLY A 66 -12.89 -11.41 8.86
CA GLY A 66 -12.50 -10.43 9.89
C GLY A 66 -11.22 -10.78 10.64
N GLU A 67 -10.48 -11.79 10.20
CA GLU A 67 -9.26 -12.29 10.84
C GLU A 67 -8.04 -11.98 9.99
N LEU A 68 -6.90 -11.77 10.65
CA LEU A 68 -5.61 -11.69 9.96
C LEU A 68 -5.10 -13.09 9.61
N PRO A 69 -4.28 -13.22 8.55
CA PRO A 69 -3.61 -14.48 8.25
C PRO A 69 -2.80 -14.97 9.46
N HIS A 70 -2.81 -16.28 9.69
CA HIS A 70 -2.03 -16.88 10.77
C HIS A 70 -0.55 -16.49 10.69
N GLY A 71 0.04 -16.06 11.80
CA GLY A 71 1.43 -15.59 11.85
C GLY A 71 1.65 -14.15 11.37
N SER A 72 0.58 -13.42 11.04
CA SER A 72 0.70 -12.00 10.69
C SER A 72 1.05 -11.15 11.90
N THR A 73 1.89 -10.14 11.66
CA THR A 73 2.09 -9.03 12.58
C THR A 73 1.30 -7.82 12.09
N PHE A 74 0.95 -6.94 12.99
CA PHE A 74 0.17 -5.74 12.67
C PHE A 74 0.77 -4.51 13.36
N ILE A 75 0.43 -3.35 12.83
CA ILE A 75 0.76 -2.05 13.42
C ILE A 75 -0.42 -1.64 14.29
N ASN A 76 -0.16 -1.33 15.56
CA ASN A 76 -1.18 -0.72 16.41
C ASN A 76 -1.32 0.76 16.00
N LEU A 77 -2.35 1.07 15.23
CA LEU A 77 -2.56 2.41 14.71
C LEU A 77 -2.78 3.48 15.79
N LYS A 78 -3.27 3.11 16.98
CA LYS A 78 -3.45 4.07 18.08
C LYS A 78 -2.15 4.70 18.55
N ASP A 79 -1.10 3.87 18.65
CA ASP A 79 0.16 4.26 19.31
C ASP A 79 1.32 4.43 18.32
N SER A 80 1.10 4.05 17.05
CA SER A 80 2.16 3.97 16.06
C SER A 80 1.94 4.84 14.83
N MET A 81 1.09 5.87 14.91
CA MET A 81 0.88 6.84 13.84
C MET A 81 1.36 8.23 14.23
N ASP A 82 2.11 8.88 13.34
CA ASP A 82 2.36 10.33 13.41
C ASP A 82 1.38 11.04 12.46
N VAL A 83 0.36 11.63 13.03
CA VAL A 83 -0.71 12.34 12.30
C VAL A 83 -0.52 13.85 12.29
N ASN A 84 0.50 14.35 12.99
CA ASN A 84 0.73 15.79 13.17
C ASN A 84 1.70 16.39 12.15
N ASP A 85 2.14 15.61 11.17
CA ASP A 85 3.07 16.01 10.12
C ASP A 85 4.46 16.50 10.65
N ASN A 86 4.78 16.27 11.93
CA ASN A 86 6.00 16.80 12.55
C ASN A 86 7.28 16.28 11.90
N ASP A 87 7.26 15.04 11.43
CA ASP A 87 8.40 14.40 10.79
C ASP A 87 8.30 14.43 9.24
N LEU A 88 7.33 15.18 8.66
CA LEU A 88 7.16 15.32 7.22
C LEU A 88 7.88 16.58 6.68
N THR A 89 9.14 16.78 7.02
CA THR A 89 9.96 17.88 6.50
C THR A 89 10.98 17.38 5.48
N VAL A 90 11.33 18.23 4.50
CA VAL A 90 12.34 17.88 3.49
C VAL A 90 13.66 17.50 4.17
N GLY A 91 14.26 16.41 3.71
CA GLY A 91 15.46 15.81 4.30
C GLY A 91 15.20 14.83 5.45
N THR A 92 13.97 14.75 5.96
CA THR A 92 13.64 13.72 6.97
C THR A 92 13.73 12.32 6.36
N HIS A 93 14.44 11.44 7.05
CA HIS A 93 14.62 10.06 6.63
C HIS A 93 13.37 9.23 6.89
N ILE A 94 12.99 8.42 5.90
CA ILE A 94 11.84 7.52 5.97
C ILE A 94 12.21 6.10 5.52
N TYR A 95 11.37 5.15 5.89
CA TYR A 95 11.44 3.77 5.45
C TYR A 95 10.11 3.33 4.91
N THR A 96 10.12 2.54 3.84
CA THR A 96 8.93 1.85 3.34
C THR A 96 9.18 0.34 3.31
N ILE A 97 8.13 -0.43 3.59
CA ILE A 97 8.18 -1.89 3.63
C ILE A 97 7.04 -2.41 2.76
N GLY A 98 7.35 -3.20 1.74
CA GLY A 98 6.31 -3.63 0.81
C GLY A 98 6.77 -4.66 -0.20
N PHE A 99 6.00 -4.80 -1.26
CA PHE A 99 6.18 -5.83 -2.28
C PHE A 99 6.34 -5.22 -3.68
N PRO A 100 7.40 -4.43 -3.93
CA PRO A 100 7.67 -3.93 -5.27
C PRO A 100 7.80 -5.11 -6.24
N PHE A 101 7.25 -4.96 -7.44
CA PHE A 101 7.08 -6.01 -8.44
C PHE A 101 6.13 -7.15 -8.05
N GLY A 102 5.51 -7.10 -6.86
CA GLY A 102 4.55 -8.10 -6.40
C GLY A 102 5.09 -9.53 -6.53
N ILE A 103 4.29 -10.40 -7.15
CA ILE A 103 4.65 -11.81 -7.36
C ILE A 103 5.73 -12.03 -8.44
N SER A 104 6.08 -11.02 -9.23
CA SER A 104 7.08 -11.17 -10.29
C SER A 104 8.48 -11.49 -9.76
N LEU A 105 8.80 -11.04 -8.55
CA LEU A 105 10.07 -11.39 -7.90
C LEU A 105 10.11 -12.84 -7.39
N GLN A 106 8.97 -13.49 -7.22
CA GLN A 106 8.93 -14.90 -6.84
C GLN A 106 9.59 -15.81 -7.88
N LYS A 107 9.59 -15.40 -9.16
CA LYS A 107 10.22 -16.16 -10.25
C LYS A 107 11.74 -16.33 -10.07
N THR A 108 12.38 -15.50 -9.29
CA THR A 108 13.84 -15.55 -9.05
C THR A 108 14.24 -16.47 -7.90
N ASP A 109 13.33 -16.75 -6.98
CA ASP A 109 13.56 -17.64 -5.84
C ASP A 109 12.24 -18.32 -5.44
N SER A 110 11.88 -19.37 -6.18
CA SER A 110 10.62 -20.09 -6.00
C SER A 110 10.48 -20.77 -4.64
N GLU A 111 11.59 -21.03 -3.94
CA GLU A 111 11.56 -21.71 -2.63
C GLU A 111 11.16 -20.77 -1.50
N LYS A 112 11.41 -19.47 -1.64
CA LYS A 112 11.16 -18.49 -0.57
C LYS A 112 9.77 -17.84 -0.64
N GLY A 113 9.02 -18.03 -1.72
CA GLY A 113 7.73 -17.40 -1.92
C GLY A 113 7.84 -15.87 -2.09
N ILE A 114 6.76 -15.15 -1.75
CA ILE A 114 6.70 -13.70 -1.87
C ILE A 114 7.45 -13.05 -0.73
N GLN A 115 8.47 -12.25 -1.05
CA GLN A 115 9.34 -11.59 -0.08
C GLN A 115 9.00 -10.11 0.07
N VAL A 116 8.97 -9.67 1.33
CA VAL A 116 8.89 -8.24 1.64
C VAL A 116 10.25 -7.58 1.45
N LEU A 117 10.26 -6.37 0.91
CA LEU A 117 11.46 -5.54 0.77
C LEU A 117 11.32 -4.25 1.57
N ALA A 118 12.38 -3.93 2.33
CA ALA A 118 12.52 -2.66 3.01
C ALA A 118 13.39 -1.70 2.18
N ARG A 119 12.98 -0.44 2.10
CA ARG A 119 13.69 0.63 1.40
C ARG A 119 13.77 1.86 2.29
N GLY A 120 14.92 2.51 2.30
CA GLY A 120 15.14 3.80 2.94
C GLY A 120 15.23 4.91 1.91
N GLY A 121 14.84 6.10 2.33
CA GLY A 121 14.92 7.31 1.55
C GLY A 121 14.66 8.53 2.42
N SER A 122 14.41 9.66 1.79
CA SER A 122 14.13 10.92 2.47
C SER A 122 12.94 11.64 1.84
N ILE A 123 12.28 12.48 2.61
CA ILE A 123 11.30 13.43 2.09
C ILE A 123 12.03 14.40 1.18
N THR A 124 11.62 14.55 -0.06
CA THR A 124 12.28 15.37 -1.08
C THR A 124 11.47 16.56 -1.52
N GLN A 125 10.18 16.57 -1.20
CA GLN A 125 9.27 17.64 -1.58
C GLN A 125 8.46 18.09 -0.37
N MET A 126 8.23 19.40 -0.27
CA MET A 126 7.38 19.97 0.78
C MET A 126 6.01 19.29 0.75
N PRO A 127 5.51 18.84 1.91
CA PRO A 127 4.20 18.22 1.98
C PRO A 127 3.10 19.17 1.54
N THR A 128 2.15 18.62 0.79
CA THR A 128 0.87 19.28 0.49
C THR A 128 -0.13 19.04 1.63
N GLU A 129 -1.37 19.41 1.44
CA GLU A 129 -2.45 19.05 2.37
C GLU A 129 -2.60 17.54 2.51
N PHE A 130 -2.54 16.80 1.41
CA PHE A 130 -2.89 15.36 1.35
C PHE A 130 -1.68 14.43 1.31
N SER A 131 -0.58 14.86 0.70
CA SER A 131 0.53 13.99 0.34
C SER A 131 1.90 14.62 0.59
N PHE A 132 2.94 13.79 0.48
CA PHE A 132 4.34 14.22 0.49
C PHE A 132 5.15 13.42 -0.52
N GLY A 133 6.21 14.04 -1.05
CA GLY A 133 7.13 13.41 -2.01
C GLY A 133 8.37 12.86 -1.31
N PHE A 134 8.89 11.72 -1.81
CA PHE A 134 10.08 11.07 -1.26
C PHE A 134 10.85 10.28 -2.32
N ASP A 135 12.12 9.94 -2.02
CA ASP A 135 13.06 9.32 -2.97
C ASP A 135 13.39 7.84 -2.70
N ALA A 136 12.78 7.21 -1.69
CA ALA A 136 12.97 5.78 -1.51
C ALA A 136 12.61 5.02 -2.79
N ALA A 137 13.50 4.16 -3.28
CA ALA A 137 13.26 3.42 -4.52
C ALA A 137 11.95 2.63 -4.44
N SER A 138 11.08 2.83 -5.41
CA SER A 138 9.77 2.18 -5.49
C SER A 138 9.47 1.75 -6.92
N PHE A 139 8.65 0.73 -7.06
CA PHE A 139 8.24 0.15 -8.35
C PHE A 139 6.76 -0.23 -8.28
N GLY A 140 6.17 -0.52 -9.43
CA GLY A 140 4.82 -1.06 -9.51
C GLY A 140 4.64 -2.26 -8.57
N GLY A 141 3.52 -2.31 -7.88
CA GLY A 141 3.24 -3.29 -6.82
C GLY A 141 3.55 -2.81 -5.40
N ALA A 142 4.29 -1.71 -5.23
CA ALA A 142 4.55 -1.15 -3.91
C ALA A 142 3.45 -0.22 -3.39
N SER A 143 2.48 0.18 -4.21
CA SER A 143 1.34 0.99 -3.78
C SER A 143 0.59 0.30 -2.63
N GLY A 144 0.21 1.07 -1.61
CA GLY A 144 -0.34 0.56 -0.36
C GLY A 144 0.71 0.21 0.71
N SER A 145 2.01 0.30 0.40
CA SER A 145 3.07 0.06 1.38
C SER A 145 3.10 1.14 2.45
N PRO A 146 3.23 0.78 3.74
CA PRO A 146 3.39 1.74 4.82
C PRO A 146 4.72 2.48 4.71
N ILE A 147 4.71 3.76 5.10
CA ILE A 147 5.87 4.63 5.19
C ILE A 147 6.06 5.03 6.65
N PHE A 148 7.25 4.78 7.17
CA PHE A 148 7.61 5.00 8.57
C PHE A 148 8.68 6.08 8.70
N ASN A 149 8.64 6.85 9.79
CA ASN A 149 9.76 7.68 10.22
C ASN A 149 10.81 6.87 10.98
N LYS A 150 11.90 7.52 11.42
CA LYS A 150 12.99 6.89 12.20
C LYS A 150 12.56 6.34 13.55
N LYS A 151 11.41 6.75 14.08
CA LYS A 151 10.84 6.27 15.34
C LYS A 151 9.95 5.04 15.15
N GLY A 152 9.80 4.58 13.89
CA GLY A 152 8.88 3.48 13.55
C GLY A 152 7.40 3.89 13.54
N MET A 153 7.10 5.18 13.55
CA MET A 153 5.73 5.68 13.45
C MET A 153 5.30 5.73 11.99
N LEU A 154 4.08 5.29 11.70
CA LEU A 154 3.47 5.40 10.39
C LEU A 154 3.21 6.87 10.07
N VAL A 155 3.82 7.39 9.02
CA VAL A 155 3.65 8.76 8.54
C VAL A 155 2.81 8.85 7.26
N GLY A 156 2.63 7.74 6.57
CA GLY A 156 1.81 7.68 5.36
C GLY A 156 1.77 6.31 4.72
N VAL A 157 1.08 6.26 3.58
CA VAL A 157 0.95 5.06 2.73
C VAL A 157 1.37 5.44 1.31
N LEU A 158 2.25 4.66 0.71
CA LEU A 158 2.71 4.85 -0.66
C LEU A 158 1.52 4.72 -1.62
N ASN A 159 1.31 5.75 -2.40
CA ASN A 159 0.20 5.85 -3.34
C ASN A 159 0.67 5.72 -4.79
N SER A 160 1.63 6.56 -5.20
CA SER A 160 2.02 6.68 -6.59
C SER A 160 3.50 7.01 -6.75
N GLY A 161 3.97 6.95 -7.99
CA GLY A 161 5.31 7.35 -8.38
C GLY A 161 5.39 7.65 -9.86
N VAL A 162 6.44 8.34 -10.26
CA VAL A 162 6.72 8.63 -11.67
C VAL A 162 7.38 7.40 -12.29
N SER A 163 6.66 6.69 -13.14
CA SER A 163 7.07 5.38 -13.69
C SER A 163 8.36 5.42 -14.53
N VAL A 164 8.67 6.57 -15.10
CA VAL A 164 9.86 6.75 -15.95
C VAL A 164 11.09 7.21 -15.19
N SER A 165 10.98 7.43 -13.88
CA SER A 165 12.07 7.93 -13.04
C SER A 165 12.03 7.32 -11.65
N GLN A 166 13.22 7.04 -11.10
CA GLN A 166 13.36 6.63 -9.70
C GLN A 166 13.43 7.88 -8.80
N GLY A 167 12.97 7.75 -7.55
CA GLY A 167 13.11 8.81 -6.56
C GLY A 167 12.03 9.91 -6.61
N PHE A 168 10.97 9.70 -7.38
CA PHE A 168 9.79 10.56 -7.41
C PHE A 168 8.55 9.77 -7.02
N ASN A 169 8.42 9.52 -5.73
CA ASN A 169 7.28 8.77 -5.18
C ASN A 169 6.48 9.66 -4.24
N TYR A 170 5.21 9.33 -4.08
CA TYR A 170 4.27 10.08 -3.25
C TYR A 170 3.58 9.16 -2.25
N GLY A 171 3.40 9.67 -1.05
CA GLY A 171 2.66 9.02 0.02
C GLY A 171 1.48 9.86 0.47
N ILE A 172 0.35 9.23 0.69
CA ILE A 172 -0.81 9.83 1.38
C ILE A 172 -0.51 9.86 2.88
N LYS A 173 -0.76 11.00 3.52
CA LYS A 173 -0.44 11.22 4.93
C LYS A 173 -1.25 10.29 5.87
N ALA A 174 -0.61 9.88 6.94
CA ALA A 174 -1.19 8.96 7.93
C ALA A 174 -2.48 9.46 8.57
N LYS A 175 -2.69 10.79 8.67
CA LYS A 175 -3.93 11.37 9.21
C LYS A 175 -5.18 10.91 8.45
N PHE A 176 -5.08 10.75 7.12
CA PHE A 176 -6.21 10.28 6.31
C PHE A 176 -6.45 8.77 6.47
N VAL A 177 -5.39 7.99 6.69
CA VAL A 177 -5.53 6.57 7.06
C VAL A 177 -6.27 6.44 8.39
N LYS A 178 -5.92 7.27 9.37
CA LYS A 178 -6.60 7.32 10.66
C LYS A 178 -8.07 7.68 10.50
N GLU A 179 -8.38 8.70 9.72
CA GLU A 179 -9.74 9.13 9.45
C GLU A 179 -10.59 8.00 8.85
N LEU A 180 -10.07 7.28 7.85
CA LEU A 180 -10.76 6.14 7.26
C LEU A 180 -11.02 5.00 8.25
N VAL A 181 -10.13 4.78 9.21
CA VAL A 181 -10.29 3.74 10.23
C VAL A 181 -11.31 4.14 11.30
N GLU A 182 -11.27 5.41 11.73
CA GLU A 182 -12.16 5.91 12.79
C GLU A 182 -13.56 6.24 12.27
N ASN A 183 -13.67 6.68 11.02
CA ASN A 183 -14.92 7.10 10.38
C ASN A 183 -15.06 6.39 9.01
N PRO A 184 -15.25 5.09 8.97
CA PRO A 184 -15.36 4.37 7.71
C PRO A 184 -16.59 4.86 6.91
N HIS A 185 -16.34 5.38 5.72
CA HIS A 185 -17.39 5.74 4.77
C HIS A 185 -17.77 4.49 3.99
N VAL A 186 -19.00 4.04 4.13
CA VAL A 186 -19.49 2.88 3.38
C VAL A 186 -19.48 3.22 1.89
N VAL A 187 -18.63 2.55 1.15
CA VAL A 187 -18.64 2.59 -0.32
C VAL A 187 -19.91 1.87 -0.78
N LYS A 188 -20.86 2.61 -1.34
CA LYS A 188 -22.13 2.07 -1.88
C LYS A 188 -21.94 1.51 -3.28
#